data_2de9fd3ad687476b56bfc5b37757e06e
#
_entry.id   2de9fd3ad687476b56bfc5b37757e06e
#
_cell.length_a   1.000
_cell.length_b   1.000
_cell.length_c   1.000
_cell.angle_alpha   90.00
_cell.angle_beta   90.00
_cell.angle_gamma   90.00
#
_symmetry.space_group_name_H-M   'P 1'
#
loop_
_entity.id
_entity.type
_entity.pdbx_description
1 polymer ?
#
loop_
_entity_poly.entity_id
_entity_poly.type
_entity_poly.pdbx_seq_one_letter_code
_entity_poly.pdbx_strand_id
1 'polypeptide(L)'
;MIPIVSDQKQIQVNSSDIFNDEERLQYKDPKQDLPTVYDIHTKFKKNIILLIVTGLGFLANFDDLIYVPTLPAVAKDLHTTETLGLLTTSVYVLGNSFGGLIWGVLSDCYGRKSIMLLGLCGFALSVASSYFSPNISIFLVSRILQGAFISVTLIIGQATIADIYPPNERGRAIAFFYAFYFAAILVGPIIGGPLSYHFGWRSTFVVVEILTIVLFILYVLFVPETHQYIIVRKYHDTGTKLLEYDLLVKPKLQNPCSALAYLKETTILPYVFLLAIGYMSMNVAHIFFPIQLSKVPYDYKPDLIGMLYVPVSIAAFSGSIVGGILSDYAAVRYTTTLRIDEGHVVPALLFSILTPVGLVIYGWSCQYGMNISLPVIGIVIFTFGQTATRPGIYSFYTIKYQQHSANIVAANNFVQLLLTSIMLTSTAIIVESIGNGLYFTTMAVGNILATIVPAMIISRKIRLSSDICEKMPSQSTPLISTDARQYDE
;
A
#
# COMPACT_ATOMS: atom_id res chain seq x y z
N MET A 1 -7.76 -25.27 -28.52
CA MET A 1 -6.86 -26.37 -28.89
C MET A 1 -5.64 -25.75 -29.55
N ILE A 2 -4.53 -25.65 -28.85
CA ILE A 2 -3.21 -25.29 -29.36
C ILE A 2 -2.27 -26.37 -28.80
N PRO A 3 -1.45 -27.05 -29.58
CA PRO A 3 -0.71 -28.20 -29.12
C PRO A 3 0.49 -27.81 -28.26
N ILE A 4 0.59 -28.48 -27.12
CA ILE A 4 1.75 -28.45 -26.24
C ILE A 4 2.87 -29.24 -26.94
N VAL A 5 3.93 -28.58 -27.35
CA VAL A 5 5.15 -29.23 -27.77
C VAL A 5 5.93 -29.64 -26.54
N SER A 6 5.86 -30.89 -26.18
CA SER A 6 6.73 -31.57 -25.24
C SER A 6 7.98 -32.05 -25.96
N ASP A 7 9.09 -31.35 -25.82
CA ASP A 7 10.42 -31.94 -26.06
C ASP A 7 11.46 -31.18 -25.21
N GLN A 8 11.48 -31.49 -23.92
CA GLN A 8 12.69 -31.36 -23.10
C GLN A 8 13.23 -32.76 -22.84
N LYS A 9 14.15 -33.22 -23.69
CA LYS A 9 15.04 -34.30 -23.33
C LYS A 9 15.88 -33.86 -22.13
N GLN A 10 15.49 -34.31 -20.94
CA GLN A 10 16.35 -34.31 -19.77
C GLN A 10 17.51 -35.28 -20.04
N ILE A 11 18.66 -34.72 -20.39
CA ILE A 11 19.93 -35.46 -20.27
C ILE A 11 20.21 -35.50 -18.77
N GLN A 12 19.78 -36.58 -18.11
CA GLN A 12 20.31 -36.96 -16.80
C GLN A 12 21.75 -37.40 -16.99
N VAL A 13 22.69 -36.46 -16.89
CA VAL A 13 24.10 -36.81 -16.64
C VAL A 13 24.16 -37.06 -15.13
N ASN A 14 24.38 -38.31 -14.76
CA ASN A 14 24.71 -38.70 -13.41
C ASN A 14 25.96 -37.92 -12.98
N SER A 15 25.80 -36.92 -12.14
CA SER A 15 26.87 -36.06 -11.66
C SER A 15 27.82 -36.76 -10.66
N SER A 16 27.68 -38.07 -10.46
CA SER A 16 28.52 -38.87 -9.57
C SER A 16 29.83 -39.36 -10.21
N ASP A 17 30.02 -39.24 -11.54
CA ASP A 17 31.08 -39.98 -12.24
C ASP A 17 32.20 -39.10 -12.86
N ILE A 18 32.23 -37.78 -12.62
CA ILE A 18 33.18 -36.93 -13.42
C ILE A 18 34.19 -36.14 -12.56
N PHE A 19 34.02 -35.95 -11.25
CA PHE A 19 35.00 -35.18 -10.44
C PHE A 19 35.27 -35.79 -9.09
N ASN A 20 36.56 -35.91 -8.69
CA ASN A 20 37.00 -36.19 -7.33
C ASN A 20 36.57 -35.05 -6.39
N ASP A 21 36.25 -35.37 -5.12
CA ASP A 21 35.78 -34.39 -4.14
C ASP A 21 36.73 -33.19 -3.92
N GLU A 22 38.03 -33.34 -4.19
CA GLU A 22 38.99 -32.23 -4.15
C GLU A 22 38.87 -31.28 -5.35
N GLU A 23 38.45 -31.76 -6.52
CA GLU A 23 38.21 -30.92 -7.72
C GLU A 23 36.86 -30.19 -7.59
N ARG A 24 35.89 -30.70 -6.86
CA ARG A 24 34.64 -30.01 -6.55
C ARG A 24 34.86 -28.78 -5.64
N LEU A 25 35.84 -28.80 -4.78
CA LEU A 25 36.22 -27.68 -3.92
C LEU A 25 36.98 -26.57 -4.67
N GLN A 26 37.52 -26.83 -5.85
CA GLN A 26 38.25 -25.85 -6.66
C GLN A 26 37.45 -25.30 -7.85
N TYR A 27 36.33 -25.92 -8.24
CA TYR A 27 35.52 -25.39 -9.33
C TYR A 27 34.65 -24.23 -8.81
N LYS A 28 35.26 -23.04 -8.73
CA LYS A 28 34.53 -21.77 -8.57
C LYS A 28 33.80 -21.50 -9.89
N ASP A 29 32.48 -21.59 -9.88
CA ASP A 29 31.68 -21.22 -11.04
C ASP A 29 32.06 -19.77 -11.43
N PRO A 30 32.57 -19.51 -12.65
CA PRO A 30 32.98 -18.16 -13.05
C PRO A 30 31.84 -17.14 -12.98
N LYS A 31 30.59 -17.59 -12.86
CA LYS A 31 29.41 -16.75 -12.66
C LYS A 31 29.24 -16.26 -11.22
N GLN A 32 29.88 -16.88 -10.22
CA GLN A 32 29.78 -16.46 -8.82
C GLN A 32 30.51 -15.14 -8.51
N ASP A 33 31.48 -14.75 -9.34
CA ASP A 33 32.27 -13.53 -9.14
C ASP A 33 31.76 -12.31 -9.94
N LEU A 34 30.63 -12.46 -10.70
CA LEU A 34 30.04 -11.35 -11.44
C LEU A 34 29.22 -10.46 -10.53
N PRO A 35 29.39 -9.10 -10.60
CA PRO A 35 28.60 -8.19 -9.82
C PRO A 35 27.11 -8.27 -10.21
N THR A 36 26.23 -8.17 -9.22
CA THR A 36 24.78 -8.12 -9.41
C THR A 36 24.31 -6.71 -9.70
N VAL A 37 23.11 -6.56 -10.25
CA VAL A 37 22.48 -5.24 -10.44
C VAL A 37 22.40 -4.47 -9.11
N TYR A 38 22.26 -5.18 -8.00
CA TYR A 38 22.19 -4.58 -6.67
C TYR A 38 23.54 -3.99 -6.19
N ASP A 39 24.66 -4.40 -6.74
CA ASP A 39 25.99 -3.92 -6.31
C ASP A 39 26.44 -2.63 -7.03
N ILE A 40 25.68 -2.19 -8.02
CA ILE A 40 25.99 -0.98 -8.82
C ILE A 40 26.03 0.29 -7.97
N HIS A 41 25.19 0.35 -6.93
CA HIS A 41 25.09 1.52 -6.08
C HIS A 41 25.67 1.26 -4.69
N THR A 42 26.52 2.18 -4.22
CA THR A 42 27.03 2.16 -2.84
C THR A 42 25.88 2.25 -1.83
N LYS A 43 26.08 1.69 -0.62
CA LYS A 43 25.08 1.74 0.45
C LYS A 43 24.61 3.18 0.75
N PHE A 44 25.51 4.14 0.75
CA PHE A 44 25.18 5.56 0.94
C PHE A 44 24.24 6.08 -0.15
N LYS A 45 24.51 5.77 -1.42
CA LYS A 45 23.67 6.18 -2.55
C LYS A 45 22.29 5.52 -2.50
N LYS A 46 22.21 4.24 -2.13
CA LYS A 46 20.92 3.54 -1.92
C LYS A 46 20.09 4.22 -0.84
N ASN A 47 20.70 4.64 0.28
CA ASN A 47 19.99 5.33 1.36
C ASN A 47 19.47 6.70 0.93
N ILE A 48 20.22 7.45 0.12
CA ILE A 48 19.75 8.73 -0.45
C ILE A 48 18.55 8.50 -1.36
N ILE A 49 18.64 7.52 -2.27
CA ILE A 49 17.54 7.17 -3.17
C ILE A 49 16.30 6.75 -2.34
N LEU A 50 16.48 5.91 -1.34
CA LEU A 50 15.41 5.47 -0.44
C LEU A 50 14.75 6.66 0.26
N LEU A 51 15.53 7.60 0.79
CA LEU A 51 15.01 8.78 1.49
C LEU A 51 14.16 9.66 0.55
N ILE A 52 14.63 9.92 -0.67
CA ILE A 52 13.91 10.74 -1.65
C ILE A 52 12.63 10.03 -2.09
N VAL A 53 12.70 8.74 -2.42
CA VAL A 53 11.54 7.94 -2.83
C VAL A 53 10.51 7.82 -1.70
N THR A 54 10.98 7.71 -0.47
CA THR A 54 10.14 7.72 0.75
C THR A 54 9.45 9.07 0.94
N GLY A 55 10.15 10.17 0.69
CA GLY A 55 9.57 11.52 0.67
C GLY A 55 8.46 11.68 -0.37
N LEU A 56 8.64 11.08 -1.57
CA LEU A 56 7.59 11.04 -2.60
C LEU A 56 6.39 10.19 -2.17
N GLY A 57 6.62 9.08 -1.49
CA GLY A 57 5.55 8.28 -0.89
C GLY A 57 4.78 9.05 0.19
N PHE A 58 5.50 9.79 1.06
CA PHE A 58 4.89 10.69 2.02
C PHE A 58 4.03 11.76 1.34
N LEU A 59 4.54 12.41 0.28
CA LEU A 59 3.83 13.43 -0.48
C LEU A 59 2.48 12.93 -1.00
N ALA A 60 2.40 11.68 -1.48
CA ALA A 60 1.17 11.10 -2.02
C ALA A 60 0.02 11.06 -1.02
N ASN A 61 0.32 10.72 0.22
CA ASN A 61 -0.70 10.63 1.26
C ASN A 61 -0.91 11.99 1.97
N PHE A 62 0.15 12.80 2.04
CA PHE A 62 0.12 14.13 2.62
C PHE A 62 -0.77 15.09 1.84
N ASP A 63 -0.72 15.06 0.50
CA ASP A 63 -1.55 15.87 -0.38
C ASP A 63 -3.05 15.67 -0.16
N ASP A 64 -3.48 14.42 0.05
CA ASP A 64 -4.88 14.12 0.35
C ASP A 64 -5.27 14.59 1.76
N LEU A 65 -4.42 14.28 2.74
CA LEU A 65 -4.74 14.46 4.15
C LEU A 65 -4.60 15.90 4.66
N ILE A 66 -3.72 16.71 4.09
CA ILE A 66 -3.61 18.15 4.42
C ILE A 66 -4.86 18.91 4.01
N TYR A 67 -5.55 18.45 2.96
CA TYR A 67 -6.75 19.04 2.41
C TYR A 67 -8.00 18.67 3.22
N VAL A 68 -8.06 17.50 3.86
CA VAL A 68 -9.26 16.97 4.52
C VAL A 68 -9.87 17.92 5.57
N PRO A 69 -9.12 18.56 6.51
CA PRO A 69 -9.70 19.51 7.47
C PRO A 69 -10.26 20.78 6.81
N THR A 70 -9.92 21.03 5.55
CA THR A 70 -10.31 22.26 4.83
C THR A 70 -11.65 22.11 4.10
N LEU A 71 -12.19 20.90 3.96
CA LEU A 71 -13.40 20.60 3.19
C LEU A 71 -14.59 21.52 3.50
N PRO A 72 -14.93 21.84 4.77
CA PRO A 72 -16.02 22.77 5.07
C PRO A 72 -15.74 24.19 4.56
N ALA A 73 -14.50 24.64 4.64
CA ALA A 73 -14.08 25.96 4.16
C ALA A 73 -14.16 26.07 2.63
N VAL A 74 -13.78 25.00 1.91
CA VAL A 74 -13.88 24.90 0.45
C VAL A 74 -15.34 24.98 -0.03
N ALA A 75 -16.23 24.21 0.61
CA ALA A 75 -17.66 24.25 0.28
C ALA A 75 -18.26 25.65 0.45
N LYS A 76 -17.85 26.35 1.49
CA LYS A 76 -18.30 27.74 1.76
C LYS A 76 -17.73 28.73 0.75
N ASP A 77 -16.42 28.68 0.45
CA ASP A 77 -15.74 29.65 -0.43
C ASP A 77 -16.15 29.51 -1.91
N LEU A 78 -16.33 28.27 -2.37
CA LEU A 78 -16.79 27.98 -3.73
C LEU A 78 -18.32 27.99 -3.88
N HIS A 79 -19.06 28.44 -2.86
CA HIS A 79 -20.52 28.54 -2.82
C HIS A 79 -21.21 27.25 -3.28
N THR A 80 -20.76 26.11 -2.74
CA THR A 80 -21.20 24.77 -3.16
C THR A 80 -21.75 23.96 -1.97
N THR A 81 -22.32 22.78 -2.29
CA THR A 81 -22.85 21.87 -1.29
C THR A 81 -21.73 21.03 -0.66
N GLU A 82 -21.96 20.52 0.56
CA GLU A 82 -21.03 19.58 1.19
C GLU A 82 -20.80 18.32 0.34
N THR A 83 -21.83 17.87 -0.36
CA THR A 83 -21.75 16.74 -1.31
C THR A 83 -20.72 17.00 -2.42
N LEU A 84 -20.73 18.19 -2.99
CA LEU A 84 -19.73 18.59 -3.98
C LEU A 84 -18.35 18.81 -3.36
N GLY A 85 -18.28 19.25 -2.11
CA GLY A 85 -17.04 19.28 -1.34
C GLY A 85 -16.40 17.88 -1.19
N LEU A 86 -17.18 16.89 -0.78
CA LEU A 86 -16.73 15.49 -0.71
C LEU A 86 -16.37 14.89 -2.08
N LEU A 87 -17.11 15.30 -3.13
CA LEU A 87 -16.83 14.87 -4.49
C LEU A 87 -15.40 15.25 -4.92
N THR A 88 -14.85 16.36 -4.43
CA THR A 88 -13.46 16.77 -4.74
C THR A 88 -12.42 15.75 -4.29
N THR A 89 -12.59 15.17 -3.12
CA THR A 89 -11.73 14.07 -2.63
C THR A 89 -12.05 12.75 -3.34
N SER A 90 -13.34 12.49 -3.59
CA SER A 90 -13.76 11.29 -4.30
C SER A 90 -13.13 11.18 -5.69
N VAL A 91 -13.18 12.26 -6.49
CA VAL A 91 -12.60 12.26 -7.85
C VAL A 91 -11.06 12.20 -7.82
N TYR A 92 -10.43 12.75 -6.79
CA TYR A 92 -9.00 12.59 -6.56
C TYR A 92 -8.64 11.11 -6.33
N VAL A 93 -9.35 10.41 -5.46
CA VAL A 93 -9.16 8.98 -5.19
C VAL A 93 -9.45 8.15 -6.45
N LEU A 94 -10.45 8.56 -7.25
CA LEU A 94 -10.75 7.93 -8.55
C LEU A 94 -9.57 8.08 -9.52
N GLY A 95 -9.05 9.28 -9.67
CA GLY A 95 -7.87 9.55 -10.48
C GLY A 95 -6.67 8.69 -10.05
N ASN A 96 -6.42 8.60 -8.74
CA ASN A 96 -5.35 7.78 -8.16
C ASN A 96 -5.53 6.29 -8.50
N SER A 97 -6.77 5.78 -8.47
CA SER A 97 -7.09 4.39 -8.83
C SER A 97 -6.68 4.04 -10.26
N PHE A 98 -7.08 4.84 -11.23
CA PHE A 98 -6.76 4.60 -12.65
C PHE A 98 -5.30 4.93 -12.99
N GLY A 99 -4.74 5.99 -12.41
CA GLY A 99 -3.35 6.35 -12.61
C GLY A 99 -2.40 5.23 -12.19
N GLY A 100 -2.69 4.57 -11.07
CA GLY A 100 -1.88 3.45 -10.56
C GLY A 100 -1.72 2.30 -11.57
N LEU A 101 -2.75 1.97 -12.33
CA LEU A 101 -2.66 0.93 -13.36
C LEU A 101 -1.80 1.33 -14.56
N ILE A 102 -1.81 2.62 -14.91
CA ILE A 102 -1.12 3.14 -16.10
C ILE A 102 0.38 3.30 -15.85
N TRP A 103 0.75 3.92 -14.72
CA TRP A 103 2.14 4.26 -14.44
C TRP A 103 3.06 3.06 -14.27
N GLY A 104 2.56 1.95 -13.72
CA GLY A 104 3.32 0.71 -13.61
C GLY A 104 3.80 0.23 -14.98
N VAL A 105 2.88 0.07 -15.91
CA VAL A 105 3.18 -0.41 -17.26
C VAL A 105 4.09 0.55 -18.04
N LEU A 106 3.84 1.84 -17.93
CA LEU A 106 4.67 2.86 -18.59
C LEU A 106 6.11 2.84 -18.05
N SER A 107 6.27 2.73 -16.72
CA SER A 107 7.59 2.74 -16.10
C SER A 107 8.41 1.48 -16.41
N ASP A 108 7.76 0.34 -16.61
CA ASP A 108 8.42 -0.89 -17.05
C ASP A 108 8.94 -0.77 -18.49
N CYS A 109 8.26 -0.02 -19.36
CA CYS A 109 8.66 0.15 -20.76
C CYS A 109 9.68 1.28 -20.98
N TYR A 110 9.47 2.42 -20.32
CA TYR A 110 10.20 3.67 -20.59
C TYR A 110 11.22 4.04 -19.52
N GLY A 111 11.31 3.26 -18.45
CA GLY A 111 12.22 3.49 -17.33
C GLY A 111 11.57 4.24 -16.15
N ARG A 112 12.16 4.05 -14.98
CA ARG A 112 11.62 4.59 -13.72
C ARG A 112 11.75 6.11 -13.65
N LYS A 113 12.94 6.61 -13.98
CA LYS A 113 13.27 8.05 -13.85
C LYS A 113 12.40 8.91 -14.74
N SER A 114 12.30 8.59 -16.02
CA SER A 114 11.58 9.40 -17.01
C SER A 114 10.09 9.50 -16.67
N ILE A 115 9.48 8.38 -16.31
CA ILE A 115 8.04 8.34 -16.01
C ILE A 115 7.73 8.99 -14.66
N MET A 116 8.59 8.83 -13.64
CA MET A 116 8.43 9.55 -12.37
C MET A 116 8.45 11.06 -12.58
N LEU A 117 9.41 11.57 -13.35
CA LEU A 117 9.52 13.01 -13.64
C LEU A 117 8.30 13.54 -14.42
N LEU A 118 7.82 12.79 -15.41
CA LEU A 118 6.59 13.12 -16.14
C LEU A 118 5.39 13.21 -15.20
N GLY A 119 5.22 12.22 -14.33
CA GLY A 119 4.14 12.21 -13.35
C GLY A 119 4.22 13.36 -12.36
N LEU A 120 5.40 13.66 -11.82
CA LEU A 120 5.61 14.78 -10.90
C LEU A 120 5.37 16.14 -11.56
N CYS A 121 5.77 16.34 -12.84
CA CYS A 121 5.44 17.54 -13.58
C CYS A 121 3.92 17.69 -13.76
N GLY A 122 3.21 16.62 -14.16
CA GLY A 122 1.76 16.63 -14.27
C GLY A 122 1.07 16.88 -12.94
N PHE A 123 1.62 16.33 -11.85
CA PHE A 123 1.12 16.57 -10.50
C PHE A 123 1.27 18.04 -10.10
N ALA A 124 2.46 18.65 -10.26
CA ALA A 124 2.70 20.06 -9.95
C ALA A 124 1.74 20.97 -10.75
N LEU A 125 1.57 20.73 -12.05
CA LEU A 125 0.62 21.51 -12.87
C LEU A 125 -0.82 21.38 -12.37
N SER A 126 -1.23 20.20 -11.91
CA SER A 126 -2.57 19.97 -11.39
C SER A 126 -2.78 20.58 -9.99
N VAL A 127 -1.74 20.60 -9.14
CA VAL A 127 -1.76 21.32 -7.84
C VAL A 127 -1.88 22.82 -8.06
N ALA A 128 -1.07 23.39 -8.97
CA ALA A 128 -1.17 24.80 -9.34
C ALA A 128 -2.56 25.14 -9.91
N SER A 129 -3.13 24.29 -10.76
CA SER A 129 -4.50 24.45 -11.28
C SER A 129 -5.55 24.44 -10.15
N SER A 130 -5.36 23.60 -9.13
CA SER A 130 -6.24 23.55 -7.95
C SER A 130 -6.19 24.86 -7.16
N TYR A 131 -5.00 25.42 -6.99
CA TYR A 131 -4.83 26.71 -6.28
C TYR A 131 -5.54 27.87 -7.00
N PHE A 132 -5.39 27.96 -8.32
CA PHE A 132 -5.99 29.04 -9.12
C PHE A 132 -7.45 28.79 -9.54
N SER A 133 -8.08 27.71 -9.09
CA SER A 133 -9.43 27.34 -9.51
C SER A 133 -10.47 28.40 -9.06
N PRO A 134 -11.23 29.02 -9.99
CA PRO A 134 -12.23 30.02 -9.66
C PRO A 134 -13.59 29.42 -9.31
N ASN A 135 -13.85 28.17 -9.67
CA ASN A 135 -15.12 27.49 -9.49
C ASN A 135 -14.91 25.98 -9.23
N ILE A 136 -15.97 25.35 -8.73
CA ILE A 136 -15.95 23.94 -8.36
C ILE A 136 -15.66 23.01 -9.54
N SER A 137 -16.10 23.33 -10.74
CA SER A 137 -15.93 22.47 -11.93
C SER A 137 -14.46 22.34 -12.34
N ILE A 138 -13.73 23.47 -12.41
CA ILE A 138 -12.29 23.46 -12.69
C ILE A 138 -11.53 22.78 -11.57
N PHE A 139 -11.96 23.03 -10.32
CA PHE A 139 -11.36 22.37 -9.16
C PHE A 139 -11.53 20.86 -9.20
N LEU A 140 -12.70 20.33 -9.55
CA LEU A 140 -12.94 18.88 -9.71
C LEU A 140 -12.03 18.26 -10.79
N VAL A 141 -11.89 18.93 -11.95
CA VAL A 141 -11.00 18.44 -13.02
C VAL A 141 -9.54 18.41 -12.54
N SER A 142 -9.09 19.49 -11.88
CA SER A 142 -7.73 19.52 -11.36
C SER A 142 -7.49 18.44 -10.28
N ARG A 143 -8.48 18.15 -9.43
CA ARG A 143 -8.39 17.06 -8.42
C ARG A 143 -8.31 15.67 -9.06
N ILE A 144 -9.07 15.39 -10.14
CA ILE A 144 -8.92 14.11 -10.88
C ILE A 144 -7.50 13.95 -11.41
N LEU A 145 -6.98 14.99 -12.07
CA LEU A 145 -5.62 14.98 -12.64
C LEU A 145 -4.56 14.85 -11.54
N GLN A 146 -4.72 15.58 -10.42
CA GLN A 146 -3.85 15.51 -9.27
C GLN A 146 -3.76 14.08 -8.72
N GLY A 147 -4.91 13.42 -8.51
CA GLY A 147 -4.95 12.01 -8.11
C GLY A 147 -4.30 11.07 -9.13
N ALA A 148 -4.58 11.26 -10.41
CA ALA A 148 -4.02 10.42 -11.47
C ALA A 148 -2.48 10.54 -11.56
N PHE A 149 -1.95 11.75 -11.41
CA PHE A 149 -0.50 11.96 -11.48
C PHE A 149 0.24 11.56 -10.21
N ILE A 150 -0.31 11.82 -9.00
CA ILE A 150 0.39 11.48 -7.75
C ILE A 150 0.58 9.99 -7.55
N SER A 151 -0.30 9.14 -8.12
CA SER A 151 -0.19 7.69 -8.04
C SER A 151 1.14 7.14 -8.56
N VAL A 152 1.83 7.89 -9.44
CA VAL A 152 3.17 7.57 -9.94
C VAL A 152 4.17 7.34 -8.80
N THR A 153 4.07 8.14 -7.74
CA THR A 153 5.03 8.11 -6.61
C THR A 153 4.96 6.81 -5.82
N LEU A 154 3.76 6.26 -5.61
CA LEU A 154 3.59 4.98 -4.93
C LEU A 154 4.05 3.82 -5.78
N ILE A 155 3.66 3.79 -7.05
CA ILE A 155 3.94 2.66 -7.94
C ILE A 155 5.43 2.61 -8.27
N ILE A 156 5.99 3.71 -8.77
CA ILE A 156 7.40 3.75 -9.17
C ILE A 156 8.32 3.80 -7.95
N GLY A 157 7.86 4.39 -6.83
CA GLY A 157 8.60 4.38 -5.58
C GLY A 157 8.91 2.96 -5.08
N GLN A 158 7.90 2.11 -5.02
CA GLN A 158 8.05 0.70 -4.64
C GLN A 158 8.88 -0.07 -5.69
N ALA A 159 8.66 0.17 -6.97
CA ALA A 159 9.44 -0.45 -8.04
C ALA A 159 10.94 -0.06 -7.94
N THR A 160 11.24 1.21 -7.69
CA THR A 160 12.62 1.70 -7.48
C THR A 160 13.29 0.98 -6.31
N ILE A 161 12.59 0.82 -5.18
CA ILE A 161 13.10 0.06 -4.03
C ILE A 161 13.38 -1.39 -4.42
N ALA A 162 12.46 -2.02 -5.15
CA ALA A 162 12.64 -3.40 -5.62
C ALA A 162 13.80 -3.57 -6.60
N ASP A 163 14.10 -2.53 -7.38
CA ASP A 163 15.19 -2.51 -8.36
C ASP A 163 16.59 -2.36 -7.70
N ILE A 164 16.71 -1.65 -6.56
CA ILE A 164 18.01 -1.34 -5.92
C ILE A 164 18.33 -2.19 -4.70
N TYR A 165 17.34 -2.82 -4.05
CA TYR A 165 17.56 -3.67 -2.88
C TYR A 165 17.35 -5.16 -3.21
N PRO A 166 18.28 -6.04 -2.79
CA PRO A 166 18.12 -7.47 -2.95
C PRO A 166 16.93 -7.99 -2.10
N PRO A 167 16.38 -9.18 -2.42
CA PRO A 167 15.18 -9.71 -1.78
C PRO A 167 15.23 -9.76 -0.24
N ASN A 168 16.39 -10.05 0.34
CA ASN A 168 16.63 -10.13 1.80
C ASN A 168 16.61 -8.78 2.52
N GLU A 169 16.92 -7.65 1.83
CA GLU A 169 16.92 -6.29 2.39
C GLU A 169 15.68 -5.48 1.99
N ARG A 170 14.99 -5.90 0.92
CA ARG A 170 13.85 -5.20 0.31
C ARG A 170 12.71 -4.97 1.28
N GLY A 171 12.40 -5.95 2.12
CA GLY A 171 11.31 -5.86 3.10
C GLY A 171 11.50 -4.70 4.08
N ARG A 172 12.74 -4.50 4.59
CA ARG A 172 13.06 -3.37 5.49
C ARG A 172 12.91 -2.03 4.78
N ALA A 173 13.37 -1.91 3.54
CA ALA A 173 13.28 -0.68 2.75
C ALA A 173 11.82 -0.31 2.42
N ILE A 174 10.99 -1.28 2.06
CA ILE A 174 9.55 -1.09 1.84
C ILE A 174 8.83 -0.71 3.14
N ALA A 175 9.18 -1.33 4.27
CA ALA A 175 8.60 -0.97 5.57
C ALA A 175 8.93 0.48 5.95
N PHE A 176 10.16 0.94 5.70
CA PHE A 176 10.56 2.33 5.90
C PHE A 176 9.75 3.29 5.00
N PHE A 177 9.58 2.95 3.72
CA PHE A 177 8.75 3.71 2.79
C PHE A 177 7.31 3.88 3.29
N TYR A 178 6.67 2.79 3.71
CA TYR A 178 5.29 2.85 4.21
C TYR A 178 5.17 3.52 5.58
N ALA A 179 6.20 3.47 6.44
CA ALA A 179 6.19 4.20 7.70
C ALA A 179 6.03 5.71 7.48
N PHE A 180 6.75 6.27 6.51
CA PHE A 180 6.62 7.69 6.13
C PHE A 180 5.32 7.98 5.39
N TYR A 181 4.87 7.08 4.52
CA TYR A 181 3.55 7.19 3.90
C TYR A 181 2.44 7.35 4.94
N PHE A 182 2.46 6.53 5.98
CA PHE A 182 1.47 6.62 7.06
C PHE A 182 1.72 7.79 8.03
N ALA A 183 2.96 8.29 8.17
CA ALA A 183 3.23 9.49 8.95
C ALA A 183 2.47 10.72 8.42
N ALA A 184 2.11 10.73 7.14
CA ALA A 184 1.28 11.78 6.55
C ALA A 184 -0.13 11.89 7.20
N ILE A 185 -0.66 10.78 7.77
CA ILE A 185 -1.95 10.79 8.50
C ILE A 185 -1.88 11.70 9.71
N LEU A 186 -0.70 11.76 10.34
CA LEU A 186 -0.44 12.65 11.47
C LEU A 186 -0.17 14.08 10.99
N VAL A 187 0.78 14.22 10.08
CA VAL A 187 1.35 15.54 9.72
C VAL A 187 0.36 16.34 8.86
N GLY A 188 -0.39 15.69 7.96
CA GLY A 188 -1.32 16.35 7.04
C GLY A 188 -2.38 17.20 7.77
N PRO A 189 -3.25 16.60 8.59
CA PRO A 189 -4.30 17.35 9.28
C PRO A 189 -3.78 18.36 10.31
N ILE A 190 -2.66 18.05 11.00
CA ILE A 190 -2.04 18.98 11.98
C ILE A 190 -1.55 20.26 11.31
N ILE A 191 -1.01 20.16 10.09
CA ILE A 191 -0.57 21.33 9.32
C ILE A 191 -1.75 21.96 8.60
N GLY A 192 -2.62 21.15 7.98
CA GLY A 192 -3.73 21.59 7.14
C GLY A 192 -4.78 22.39 7.92
N GLY A 193 -5.12 21.98 9.13
CA GLY A 193 -6.10 22.67 9.98
C GLY A 193 -5.72 24.13 10.28
N PRO A 194 -4.61 24.39 10.98
CA PRO A 194 -4.14 25.76 11.27
C PRO A 194 -3.85 26.57 9.99
N LEU A 195 -3.29 25.95 8.96
CA LEU A 195 -2.98 26.62 7.71
C LEU A 195 -4.25 27.13 7.02
N SER A 196 -5.30 26.30 6.97
CA SER A 196 -6.59 26.68 6.43
C SER A 196 -7.27 27.77 7.26
N TYR A 197 -7.15 27.70 8.57
CA TYR A 197 -7.78 28.67 9.47
C TYR A 197 -7.17 30.07 9.35
N HIS A 198 -5.83 30.18 9.26
CA HIS A 198 -5.13 31.48 9.25
C HIS A 198 -4.93 32.05 7.85
N PHE A 199 -4.70 31.19 6.83
CA PHE A 199 -4.31 31.62 5.47
C PHE A 199 -5.30 31.19 4.39
N GLY A 200 -6.40 30.53 4.78
CA GLY A 200 -7.40 30.00 3.86
C GLY A 200 -6.98 28.64 3.25
N TRP A 201 -7.97 27.90 2.76
CA TRP A 201 -7.79 26.52 2.28
C TRP A 201 -6.81 26.40 1.10
N ARG A 202 -6.69 27.42 0.25
CA ARG A 202 -5.76 27.44 -0.89
C ARG A 202 -4.30 27.34 -0.46
N SER A 203 -3.96 27.79 0.75
CA SER A 203 -2.58 27.71 1.28
C SER A 203 -2.08 26.27 1.43
N THR A 204 -2.96 25.29 1.58
CA THR A 204 -2.58 23.86 1.63
C THR A 204 -1.95 23.41 0.31
N PHE A 205 -2.46 23.88 -0.84
CA PHE A 205 -1.89 23.58 -2.14
C PHE A 205 -0.52 24.25 -2.35
N VAL A 206 -0.29 25.43 -1.78
CA VAL A 206 1.04 26.08 -1.81
C VAL A 206 2.08 25.22 -1.09
N VAL A 207 1.75 24.68 0.08
CA VAL A 207 2.67 23.80 0.84
C VAL A 207 2.96 22.51 0.06
N VAL A 208 1.92 21.89 -0.52
CA VAL A 208 2.07 20.70 -1.36
C VAL A 208 2.95 21.00 -2.58
N GLU A 209 2.73 22.15 -3.23
CA GLU A 209 3.53 22.56 -4.41
C GLU A 209 5.00 22.77 -4.07
N ILE A 210 5.30 23.49 -2.97
CA ILE A 210 6.68 23.69 -2.52
C ILE A 210 7.35 22.34 -2.24
N LEU A 211 6.68 21.44 -1.53
CA LEU A 211 7.21 20.10 -1.23
C LEU A 211 7.43 19.30 -2.51
N THR A 212 6.51 19.40 -3.47
CA THR A 212 6.61 18.75 -4.79
C THR A 212 7.83 19.24 -5.55
N ILE A 213 8.05 20.56 -5.63
CA ILE A 213 9.19 21.15 -6.32
C ILE A 213 10.50 20.73 -5.66
N VAL A 214 10.58 20.76 -4.32
CA VAL A 214 11.77 20.32 -3.58
C VAL A 214 12.09 18.85 -3.89
N LEU A 215 11.10 17.96 -3.78
CA LEU A 215 11.29 16.54 -4.05
C LEU A 215 11.60 16.27 -5.53
N PHE A 216 10.99 17.01 -6.44
CA PHE A 216 11.30 16.94 -7.88
C PHE A 216 12.77 17.28 -8.14
N ILE A 217 13.27 18.39 -7.61
CA ILE A 217 14.68 18.80 -7.77
C ILE A 217 15.61 17.74 -7.17
N LEU A 218 15.32 17.27 -5.96
CA LEU A 218 16.12 16.20 -5.32
C LEU A 218 16.11 14.93 -6.15
N TYR A 219 14.97 14.55 -6.71
CA TYR A 219 14.84 13.35 -7.55
C TYR A 219 15.65 13.50 -8.84
N VAL A 220 15.60 14.65 -9.53
CA VAL A 220 16.39 14.93 -10.74
C VAL A 220 17.88 14.79 -10.47
N LEU A 221 18.35 15.38 -9.36
CA LEU A 221 19.78 15.48 -9.03
C LEU A 221 20.37 14.16 -8.52
N PHE A 222 19.67 13.45 -7.65
CA PHE A 222 20.26 12.34 -6.90
C PHE A 222 19.79 10.96 -7.32
N VAL A 223 18.59 10.82 -7.93
CA VAL A 223 18.07 9.52 -8.32
C VAL A 223 18.42 9.22 -9.78
N PRO A 224 19.29 8.22 -10.04
CA PRO A 224 19.59 7.76 -11.40
C PRO A 224 18.41 6.93 -11.95
N GLU A 225 18.51 6.52 -13.22
CA GLU A 225 17.65 5.45 -13.73
C GLU A 225 17.93 4.16 -12.96
N THR A 226 16.87 3.49 -12.50
CA THR A 226 16.96 2.27 -11.66
C THR A 226 16.38 1.04 -12.33
N HIS A 227 15.74 1.19 -13.48
CA HIS A 227 15.13 0.07 -14.21
C HIS A 227 16.20 -0.96 -14.62
N GLN A 228 16.10 -2.17 -14.10
CA GLN A 228 17.15 -3.20 -14.22
C GLN A 228 17.52 -3.49 -15.68
N TYR A 229 16.56 -3.65 -16.59
CA TYR A 229 16.84 -3.90 -18.00
C TYR A 229 17.66 -2.76 -18.65
N ILE A 230 17.30 -1.49 -18.37
CA ILE A 230 17.99 -0.33 -18.95
C ILE A 230 19.41 -0.23 -18.42
N ILE A 231 19.59 -0.46 -17.13
CA ILE A 231 20.92 -0.43 -16.48
C ILE A 231 21.81 -1.53 -17.03
N VAL A 232 21.36 -2.77 -17.01
CA VAL A 232 22.16 -3.91 -17.46
C VAL A 232 22.57 -3.76 -18.91
N ARG A 233 21.66 -3.31 -19.77
CA ARG A 233 22.00 -2.99 -21.17
C ARG A 233 23.07 -1.92 -21.28
N LYS A 234 22.94 -0.82 -20.52
CA LYS A 234 23.93 0.26 -20.51
C LYS A 234 25.32 -0.22 -20.05
N TYR A 235 25.38 -1.05 -19.00
CA TYR A 235 26.65 -1.62 -18.52
C TYR A 235 27.27 -2.59 -19.51
N HIS A 236 26.45 -3.42 -20.16
CA HIS A 236 26.93 -4.30 -21.24
C HIS A 236 27.53 -3.51 -22.41
N ASP A 237 26.88 -2.41 -22.82
CA ASP A 237 27.36 -1.54 -23.90
C ASP A 237 28.69 -0.85 -23.52
N THR A 238 29.01 -0.71 -22.23
CA THR A 238 30.27 -0.19 -21.70
C THR A 238 31.32 -1.28 -21.42
N GLY A 239 31.04 -2.56 -21.77
CA GLY A 239 31.98 -3.67 -21.63
C GLY A 239 31.97 -4.38 -20.28
N THR A 240 31.09 -3.99 -19.33
CA THR A 240 30.96 -4.64 -18.01
C THR A 240 29.83 -5.67 -18.06
N LYS A 241 30.15 -6.95 -17.84
CA LYS A 241 29.15 -8.03 -17.80
C LYS A 241 28.57 -8.17 -16.40
N LEU A 242 27.26 -8.05 -16.26
CA LEU A 242 26.50 -8.30 -15.03
C LEU A 242 25.89 -9.70 -15.05
N LEU A 243 25.68 -10.28 -13.87
CA LEU A 243 25.17 -11.65 -13.73
C LEU A 243 23.80 -11.84 -14.42
N GLU A 244 22.95 -10.81 -14.36
CA GLU A 244 21.57 -10.87 -14.87
C GLU A 244 21.43 -10.64 -16.37
N TYR A 245 22.52 -10.35 -17.11
CA TYR A 245 22.43 -9.98 -18.54
C TYR A 245 21.69 -11.03 -19.39
N ASP A 246 22.00 -12.30 -19.18
CA ASP A 246 21.40 -13.40 -19.95
C ASP A 246 19.95 -13.71 -19.53
N LEU A 247 19.49 -13.19 -18.40
CA LEU A 247 18.18 -13.48 -17.81
C LEU A 247 17.14 -12.36 -18.08
N LEU A 248 17.59 -11.18 -18.54
CA LEU A 248 16.71 -10.02 -18.71
C LEU A 248 16.03 -10.03 -20.08
N VAL A 249 14.72 -10.16 -20.05
CA VAL A 249 13.86 -10.03 -21.23
C VAL A 249 13.45 -8.57 -21.41
N LYS A 250 13.52 -8.07 -22.65
CA LYS A 250 13.03 -6.71 -22.96
C LYS A 250 11.55 -6.59 -22.57
N PRO A 251 11.20 -5.64 -21.70
CA PRO A 251 9.82 -5.44 -21.31
C PRO A 251 8.97 -5.02 -22.50
N LYS A 252 7.82 -5.66 -22.64
CA LYS A 252 6.81 -5.33 -23.66
C LYS A 252 5.68 -4.53 -23.01
N LEU A 253 5.13 -3.60 -23.76
CA LEU A 253 3.96 -2.86 -23.31
C LEU A 253 2.81 -3.86 -23.07
N GLN A 254 2.45 -4.02 -21.80
CA GLN A 254 1.35 -4.89 -21.39
C GLN A 254 0.06 -4.07 -21.29
N ASN A 255 -1.08 -4.75 -21.36
CA ASN A 255 -2.35 -4.10 -21.09
C ASN A 255 -2.40 -3.66 -19.61
N PRO A 256 -2.64 -2.37 -19.29
CA PRO A 256 -2.75 -1.92 -17.90
C PRO A 256 -3.80 -2.68 -17.08
N CYS A 257 -4.83 -3.19 -17.75
CA CYS A 257 -5.87 -3.99 -17.10
C CYS A 257 -5.46 -5.46 -16.86
N SER A 258 -4.27 -5.90 -17.28
CA SER A 258 -3.83 -7.28 -17.08
C SER A 258 -3.77 -7.69 -15.59
N ALA A 259 -3.44 -6.74 -14.71
CA ALA A 259 -3.49 -6.94 -13.27
C ALA A 259 -4.89 -7.34 -12.77
N LEU A 260 -5.94 -6.79 -13.37
CA LEU A 260 -7.32 -7.08 -12.97
C LEU A 260 -7.75 -8.53 -13.29
N ALA A 261 -7.04 -9.23 -14.16
CA ALA A 261 -7.32 -10.64 -14.44
C ALA A 261 -7.16 -11.53 -13.19
N TYR A 262 -6.27 -11.14 -12.25
CA TYR A 262 -6.10 -11.86 -10.98
C TYR A 262 -7.32 -11.79 -10.05
N LEU A 263 -8.24 -10.84 -10.25
CA LEU A 263 -9.51 -10.78 -9.52
C LEU A 263 -10.46 -11.94 -9.86
N LYS A 264 -10.21 -12.68 -10.95
CA LYS A 264 -10.95 -13.89 -11.28
C LYS A 264 -10.55 -15.09 -10.44
N GLU A 265 -9.42 -15.00 -9.73
CA GLU A 265 -8.91 -16.10 -8.92
C GLU A 265 -9.65 -16.17 -7.57
N THR A 266 -10.43 -17.22 -7.40
CA THR A 266 -11.31 -17.41 -6.23
C THR A 266 -10.54 -17.50 -4.90
N THR A 267 -9.25 -17.85 -4.93
CA THR A 267 -8.40 -17.93 -3.75
C THR A 267 -7.94 -16.57 -3.24
N ILE A 268 -7.85 -15.57 -4.12
CA ILE A 268 -7.39 -14.20 -3.81
C ILE A 268 -8.59 -13.30 -3.47
N LEU A 269 -9.69 -13.48 -4.17
CA LEU A 269 -10.85 -12.60 -4.16
C LEU A 269 -11.39 -12.28 -2.75
N PRO A 270 -11.54 -13.24 -1.81
CA PRO A 270 -12.03 -12.95 -0.46
C PRO A 270 -11.13 -11.98 0.33
N TYR A 271 -9.82 -12.10 0.16
CA TYR A 271 -8.84 -11.22 0.83
C TYR A 271 -8.82 -9.82 0.20
N VAL A 272 -9.02 -9.73 -1.11
CA VAL A 272 -9.18 -8.43 -1.80
C VAL A 272 -10.40 -7.70 -1.28
N PHE A 273 -11.55 -8.38 -1.15
CA PHE A 273 -12.77 -7.77 -0.61
C PHE A 273 -12.62 -7.36 0.86
N LEU A 274 -11.99 -8.19 1.69
CA LEU A 274 -11.71 -7.84 3.09
C LEU A 274 -10.89 -6.55 3.19
N LEU A 275 -9.79 -6.45 2.45
CA LEU A 275 -8.95 -5.25 2.44
C LEU A 275 -9.67 -4.05 1.82
N ALA A 276 -10.45 -4.26 0.74
CA ALA A 276 -11.09 -3.18 0.01
C ALA A 276 -12.23 -2.53 0.82
N ILE A 277 -13.09 -3.33 1.44
CA ILE A 277 -14.20 -2.83 2.26
C ILE A 277 -13.65 -2.16 3.53
N GLY A 278 -12.63 -2.73 4.16
CA GLY A 278 -12.00 -2.13 5.32
C GLY A 278 -11.30 -0.79 4.98
N TYR A 279 -10.56 -0.72 3.87
CA TYR A 279 -9.91 0.52 3.42
C TYR A 279 -10.91 1.61 3.06
N MET A 280 -11.95 1.24 2.31
CA MET A 280 -13.06 2.12 1.97
C MET A 280 -13.70 2.70 3.24
N SER A 281 -14.06 1.86 4.21
CA SER A 281 -14.67 2.31 5.47
C SER A 281 -13.75 3.25 6.25
N MET A 282 -12.44 2.96 6.26
CA MET A 282 -11.43 3.80 6.93
C MET A 282 -11.34 5.18 6.29
N ASN A 283 -11.21 5.25 4.97
CA ASN A 283 -11.07 6.53 4.27
C ASN A 283 -12.36 7.37 4.37
N VAL A 284 -13.53 6.73 4.19
CA VAL A 284 -14.81 7.42 4.34
C VAL A 284 -14.94 8.04 5.72
N ALA A 285 -14.64 7.28 6.79
CA ALA A 285 -14.74 7.80 8.14
C ALA A 285 -13.71 8.91 8.42
N HIS A 286 -12.46 8.76 7.97
CA HIS A 286 -11.43 9.78 8.15
C HIS A 286 -11.77 11.08 7.41
N ILE A 287 -12.26 11.00 6.17
CA ILE A 287 -12.60 12.18 5.37
C ILE A 287 -13.89 12.85 5.87
N PHE A 288 -14.83 12.06 6.39
CA PHE A 288 -16.08 12.58 6.90
C PHE A 288 -15.96 13.13 8.33
N PHE A 289 -14.94 12.75 9.10
CA PHE A 289 -14.69 13.17 10.48
C PHE A 289 -14.65 14.70 10.66
N PRO A 290 -13.88 15.49 9.90
CA PRO A 290 -13.87 16.94 10.02
C PRO A 290 -15.23 17.58 9.74
N ILE A 291 -15.99 17.05 8.79
CA ILE A 291 -17.31 17.56 8.44
C ILE A 291 -18.28 17.38 9.60
N GLN A 292 -18.23 16.25 10.29
CA GLN A 292 -19.04 15.99 11.47
C GLN A 292 -18.67 16.89 12.63
N LEU A 293 -17.37 17.13 12.84
CA LEU A 293 -16.88 17.96 13.94
C LEU A 293 -17.08 19.46 13.71
N SER A 294 -17.24 19.89 12.48
CA SER A 294 -17.56 21.30 12.13
C SER A 294 -19.04 21.62 12.27
N LYS A 295 -19.91 20.64 12.57
CA LYS A 295 -21.35 20.81 12.76
C LYS A 295 -21.74 20.81 14.25
N VAL A 296 -22.92 21.36 14.56
CA VAL A 296 -23.56 21.23 15.87
C VAL A 296 -23.78 19.73 16.17
N PRO A 297 -23.47 19.25 17.37
CA PRO A 297 -23.20 20.02 18.61
C PRO A 297 -21.72 20.36 18.84
N TYR A 298 -20.77 19.93 18.01
CA TYR A 298 -19.33 20.09 18.25
C TYR A 298 -18.82 21.48 17.87
N ASP A 299 -19.15 21.96 16.67
CA ASP A 299 -18.77 23.27 16.10
C ASP A 299 -17.28 23.61 16.30
N TYR A 300 -16.40 22.61 16.05
CA TYR A 300 -14.96 22.77 16.24
C TYR A 300 -14.32 23.48 15.06
N LYS A 301 -13.32 24.32 15.39
CA LYS A 301 -12.49 24.99 14.39
C LYS A 301 -11.51 23.99 13.72
N PRO A 302 -11.06 24.25 12.49
CA PRO A 302 -10.16 23.37 11.74
C PRO A 302 -8.84 23.04 12.46
N ASP A 303 -8.30 23.98 13.25
CA ASP A 303 -7.08 23.77 14.05
C ASP A 303 -7.26 22.67 15.11
N LEU A 304 -8.36 22.72 15.86
CA LEU A 304 -8.67 21.70 16.86
C LEU A 304 -8.98 20.35 16.20
N ILE A 305 -9.70 20.36 15.08
CA ILE A 305 -9.98 19.13 14.30
C ILE A 305 -8.68 18.47 13.86
N GLY A 306 -7.71 19.25 13.38
CA GLY A 306 -6.38 18.74 13.02
C GLY A 306 -5.68 18.03 14.19
N MET A 307 -5.76 18.57 15.40
CA MET A 307 -5.17 17.95 16.61
C MET A 307 -5.83 16.63 16.98
N LEU A 308 -7.12 16.45 16.70
CA LEU A 308 -7.84 15.20 16.99
C LEU A 308 -7.40 14.03 16.10
N TYR A 309 -6.63 14.28 15.04
CA TYR A 309 -5.99 13.21 14.25
C TYR A 309 -4.74 12.61 14.92
N VAL A 310 -4.20 13.23 15.97
CA VAL A 310 -3.02 12.69 16.70
C VAL A 310 -3.28 11.28 17.23
N PRO A 311 -4.32 11.00 18.02
CA PRO A 311 -4.60 9.66 18.52
C PRO A 311 -4.93 8.67 17.40
N VAL A 312 -5.57 9.12 16.31
CA VAL A 312 -5.89 8.33 15.13
C VAL A 312 -4.60 7.85 14.44
N SER A 313 -3.63 8.74 14.32
CA SER A 313 -2.34 8.44 13.69
C SER A 313 -1.48 7.50 14.52
N ILE A 314 -1.49 7.67 15.85
CA ILE A 314 -0.83 6.72 16.77
C ILE A 314 -1.44 5.34 16.61
N ALA A 315 -2.76 5.23 16.48
CA ALA A 315 -3.46 3.97 16.24
C ALA A 315 -3.06 3.34 14.88
N ALA A 316 -2.99 4.15 13.82
CA ALA A 316 -2.60 3.68 12.51
C ALA A 316 -1.17 3.11 12.50
N PHE A 317 -0.24 3.83 13.11
CA PHE A 317 1.16 3.43 13.19
C PHE A 317 1.36 2.18 14.06
N SER A 318 0.81 2.20 15.28
CA SER A 318 0.91 1.06 16.22
C SER A 318 0.21 -0.19 15.67
N GLY A 319 -0.96 -0.04 15.02
CA GLY A 319 -1.68 -1.13 14.40
C GLY A 319 -0.86 -1.80 13.31
N SER A 320 -0.24 -1.03 12.42
CA SER A 320 0.61 -1.57 11.35
C SER A 320 1.80 -2.38 11.90
N ILE A 321 2.47 -1.88 12.95
CA ILE A 321 3.60 -2.57 13.58
C ILE A 321 3.13 -3.86 14.28
N VAL A 322 2.11 -3.77 15.11
CA VAL A 322 1.58 -4.92 15.85
C VAL A 322 1.07 -5.99 14.89
N GLY A 323 0.34 -5.59 13.85
CA GLY A 323 -0.16 -6.48 12.81
C GLY A 323 0.97 -7.21 12.07
N GLY A 324 2.05 -6.50 11.73
CA GLY A 324 3.24 -7.08 11.09
C GLY A 324 3.93 -8.11 11.99
N ILE A 325 4.27 -7.74 13.23
CA ILE A 325 4.97 -8.62 14.18
C ILE A 325 4.14 -9.90 14.45
N LEU A 326 2.84 -9.75 14.71
CA LEU A 326 1.99 -10.90 14.97
C LEU A 326 1.75 -11.78 13.74
N SER A 327 1.71 -11.18 12.55
CA SER A 327 1.65 -11.91 11.30
C SER A 327 2.88 -12.80 11.11
N ASP A 328 4.08 -12.27 11.34
CA ASP A 328 5.33 -13.03 11.20
C ASP A 328 5.42 -14.15 12.25
N TYR A 329 5.06 -13.86 13.51
CA TYR A 329 5.01 -14.86 14.56
C TYR A 329 4.03 -16.00 14.25
N ALA A 330 2.82 -15.65 13.79
CA ALA A 330 1.82 -16.64 13.42
C ALA A 330 2.27 -17.46 12.20
N ALA A 331 2.91 -16.84 11.22
CA ALA A 331 3.44 -17.53 10.07
C ALA A 331 4.38 -18.67 10.47
N VAL A 332 5.40 -18.37 11.27
CA VAL A 332 6.34 -19.38 11.77
C VAL A 332 5.60 -20.51 12.48
N ARG A 333 4.67 -20.19 13.37
CA ARG A 333 3.91 -21.19 14.13
C ARG A 333 3.04 -22.08 13.25
N TYR A 334 2.28 -21.51 12.33
CA TYR A 334 1.33 -22.26 11.49
C TYR A 334 2.02 -23.01 10.35
N THR A 335 3.11 -22.47 9.78
CA THR A 335 3.89 -23.16 8.75
C THR A 335 4.65 -24.35 9.32
N THR A 336 5.26 -24.22 10.49
CA THR A 336 6.01 -25.31 11.13
C THR A 336 5.11 -26.39 11.71
N THR A 337 3.98 -26.01 12.33
CA THR A 337 3.11 -26.96 13.05
C THR A 337 2.06 -27.58 12.14
N LEU A 338 1.45 -26.82 11.25
CA LEU A 338 0.29 -27.24 10.45
C LEU A 338 0.54 -27.24 8.93
N ARG A 339 1.71 -26.80 8.47
CA ARG A 339 2.07 -26.68 7.05
C ARG A 339 1.07 -25.86 6.23
N ILE A 340 0.57 -24.76 6.82
CA ILE A 340 -0.42 -23.88 6.19
C ILE A 340 0.26 -22.58 5.78
N ASP A 341 0.28 -22.26 4.48
CA ASP A 341 0.87 -21.04 3.92
C ASP A 341 0.13 -19.76 4.34
N GLU A 342 -1.16 -19.87 4.67
CA GLU A 342 -2.02 -18.76 5.09
C GLU A 342 -1.87 -18.39 6.58
N GLY A 343 -0.88 -18.92 7.30
CA GLY A 343 -0.60 -18.61 8.71
C GLY A 343 -0.50 -17.10 8.99
N HIS A 344 0.06 -16.34 8.05
CA HIS A 344 0.16 -14.88 8.11
C HIS A 344 -1.19 -14.15 8.25
N VAL A 345 -2.27 -14.75 7.76
CA VAL A 345 -3.60 -14.11 7.73
C VAL A 345 -4.37 -14.29 9.03
N VAL A 346 -4.01 -15.26 9.86
CA VAL A 346 -4.77 -15.55 11.11
C VAL A 346 -4.86 -14.33 12.05
N PRO A 347 -3.78 -13.62 12.38
CA PRO A 347 -3.88 -12.40 13.19
C PRO A 347 -4.66 -11.28 12.48
N ALA A 348 -4.55 -11.18 11.16
CA ALA A 348 -5.30 -10.19 10.39
C ALA A 348 -6.82 -10.37 10.56
N LEU A 349 -7.32 -11.60 10.58
CA LEU A 349 -8.74 -11.88 10.84
C LEU A 349 -9.18 -11.51 12.26
N LEU A 350 -8.31 -11.66 13.25
CA LEU A 350 -8.61 -11.25 14.62
C LEU A 350 -8.72 -9.72 14.72
N PHE A 351 -7.79 -8.99 14.11
CA PHE A 351 -7.82 -7.53 14.10
C PHE A 351 -8.96 -6.96 13.27
N SER A 352 -9.41 -7.64 12.23
CA SER A 352 -10.54 -7.19 11.40
C SER A 352 -11.85 -7.07 12.19
N ILE A 353 -11.99 -7.75 13.34
CA ILE A 353 -13.14 -7.64 14.24
C ILE A 353 -13.22 -6.26 14.92
N LEU A 354 -12.09 -5.61 15.15
CA LEU A 354 -12.06 -4.28 15.77
C LEU A 354 -12.65 -3.21 14.85
N THR A 355 -12.52 -3.38 13.53
CA THR A 355 -13.03 -2.43 12.55
C THR A 355 -14.54 -2.18 12.67
N PRO A 356 -15.44 -3.19 12.64
CA PRO A 356 -16.87 -2.96 12.80
C PRO A 356 -17.23 -2.42 14.19
N VAL A 357 -16.56 -2.84 15.25
CA VAL A 357 -16.79 -2.32 16.61
C VAL A 357 -16.54 -0.82 16.66
N GLY A 358 -15.37 -0.36 16.17
CA GLY A 358 -15.03 1.05 16.15
C GLY A 358 -15.98 1.87 15.27
N LEU A 359 -16.40 1.36 14.11
CA LEU A 359 -17.35 2.05 13.22
C LEU A 359 -18.72 2.27 13.88
N VAL A 360 -19.24 1.27 14.61
CA VAL A 360 -20.52 1.41 15.34
C VAL A 360 -20.39 2.47 16.44
N ILE A 361 -19.34 2.42 17.26
CA ILE A 361 -19.09 3.41 18.29
C ILE A 361 -19.01 4.81 17.68
N TYR A 362 -18.25 4.99 16.59
CA TYR A 362 -18.09 6.26 15.90
C TYR A 362 -19.43 6.78 15.37
N GLY A 363 -20.17 5.96 14.61
CA GLY A 363 -21.42 6.38 13.97
C GLY A 363 -22.51 6.81 14.95
N TRP A 364 -22.74 6.03 15.99
CA TRP A 364 -23.77 6.35 17.00
C TRP A 364 -23.37 7.49 17.93
N SER A 365 -22.09 7.61 18.29
CA SER A 365 -21.61 8.73 19.09
C SER A 365 -21.75 10.08 18.37
N CYS A 366 -21.46 10.10 17.05
CA CYS A 366 -21.69 11.29 16.23
C CYS A 366 -23.18 11.60 16.07
N GLN A 367 -24.05 10.58 15.90
CA GLN A 367 -25.48 10.78 15.73
C GLN A 367 -26.16 11.40 16.97
N TYR A 368 -25.78 10.95 18.15
CA TYR A 368 -26.36 11.47 19.40
C TYR A 368 -25.61 12.68 19.98
N GLY A 369 -24.58 13.20 19.28
CA GLY A 369 -23.79 14.32 19.78
C GLY A 369 -23.14 14.06 21.12
N MET A 370 -22.64 12.83 21.34
CA MET A 370 -22.01 12.41 22.58
C MET A 370 -20.68 13.15 22.80
N ASN A 371 -20.11 13.07 24.01
CA ASN A 371 -18.81 13.66 24.32
C ASN A 371 -17.78 13.23 23.24
N ILE A 372 -16.96 14.20 22.79
CA ILE A 372 -15.97 14.02 21.69
C ILE A 372 -15.03 12.83 21.92
N SER A 373 -14.80 12.44 23.16
CA SER A 373 -13.96 11.27 23.46
C SER A 373 -14.49 9.97 22.82
N LEU A 374 -15.81 9.80 22.72
CA LEU A 374 -16.43 8.58 22.17
C LEU A 374 -16.23 8.45 20.64
N PRO A 375 -16.54 9.47 19.82
CA PRO A 375 -16.20 9.43 18.40
C PRO A 375 -14.72 9.20 18.15
N VAL A 376 -13.84 9.84 18.92
CA VAL A 376 -12.39 9.67 18.80
C VAL A 376 -11.95 8.25 19.19
N ILE A 377 -12.49 7.67 20.26
CA ILE A 377 -12.22 6.27 20.62
C ILE A 377 -12.70 5.33 19.51
N GLY A 378 -13.90 5.56 18.96
CA GLY A 378 -14.42 4.76 17.85
C GLY A 378 -13.49 4.77 16.64
N ILE A 379 -13.07 5.97 16.19
CA ILE A 379 -12.18 6.12 15.03
C ILE A 379 -10.79 5.52 15.29
N VAL A 380 -10.27 5.61 16.53
CA VAL A 380 -8.99 5.01 16.95
C VAL A 380 -9.06 3.48 16.90
N ILE A 381 -10.12 2.87 17.47
CA ILE A 381 -10.28 1.41 17.51
C ILE A 381 -10.35 0.85 16.08
N PHE A 382 -11.18 1.40 15.20
CA PHE A 382 -11.31 0.87 13.87
C PHE A 382 -10.06 1.11 13.01
N THR A 383 -9.39 2.26 13.17
CA THR A 383 -8.14 2.55 12.45
C THR A 383 -7.05 1.58 12.85
N PHE A 384 -6.89 1.30 14.15
CA PHE A 384 -5.97 0.29 14.64
C PHE A 384 -6.27 -1.10 14.04
N GLY A 385 -7.55 -1.54 14.11
CA GLY A 385 -7.97 -2.82 13.56
C GLY A 385 -7.67 -2.96 12.06
N GLN A 386 -7.99 -1.92 11.29
CA GLN A 386 -7.80 -1.92 9.85
C GLN A 386 -6.32 -1.90 9.44
N THR A 387 -5.50 -1.09 10.11
CA THR A 387 -4.06 -1.03 9.81
C THR A 387 -3.31 -2.28 10.25
N ALA A 388 -3.74 -2.93 11.34
CA ALA A 388 -3.19 -4.20 11.80
C ALA A 388 -3.57 -5.40 10.89
N THR A 389 -4.69 -5.32 10.17
CA THR A 389 -5.13 -6.38 9.25
C THR A 389 -4.27 -6.46 7.99
N ARG A 390 -3.74 -5.33 7.50
CA ARG A 390 -3.08 -5.22 6.18
C ARG A 390 -1.80 -6.04 6.03
N PRO A 391 -0.81 -5.95 6.96
CA PRO A 391 0.49 -6.59 6.77
C PRO A 391 0.38 -8.11 6.54
N GLY A 392 -0.50 -8.79 7.29
CA GLY A 392 -0.68 -10.22 7.17
C GLY A 392 -1.17 -10.67 5.79
N ILE A 393 -2.11 -9.91 5.21
CA ILE A 393 -2.66 -10.25 3.89
C ILE A 393 -1.66 -9.93 2.78
N TYR A 394 -0.93 -8.81 2.87
CA TYR A 394 0.11 -8.47 1.90
C TYR A 394 1.29 -9.46 1.96
N SER A 395 1.69 -9.91 3.16
CA SER A 395 2.69 -10.98 3.30
C SER A 395 2.24 -12.27 2.64
N PHE A 396 0.98 -12.66 2.81
CA PHE A 396 0.40 -13.81 2.12
C PHE A 396 0.48 -13.67 0.58
N TYR A 397 0.15 -12.50 0.01
CA TYR A 397 0.27 -12.28 -1.43
C TYR A 397 1.71 -12.43 -1.93
N THR A 398 2.68 -11.88 -1.19
CA THR A 398 4.09 -11.90 -1.59
C THR A 398 4.73 -13.29 -1.48
N ILE A 399 4.32 -14.09 -0.52
CA ILE A 399 4.88 -15.43 -0.30
C ILE A 399 4.26 -16.44 -1.26
N LYS A 400 2.93 -16.47 -1.35
CA LYS A 400 2.23 -17.47 -2.16
C LYS A 400 2.32 -17.21 -3.66
N TYR A 401 2.37 -15.95 -4.07
CA TYR A 401 2.34 -15.54 -5.48
C TYR A 401 3.57 -14.71 -5.86
N GLN A 402 4.78 -15.17 -5.50
CA GLN A 402 6.04 -14.42 -5.65
C GLN A 402 6.21 -13.74 -7.00
N GLN A 403 5.96 -14.46 -8.12
CA GLN A 403 6.11 -13.93 -9.48
C GLN A 403 5.03 -12.92 -9.89
N HIS A 404 3.86 -12.94 -9.24
CA HIS A 404 2.68 -12.17 -9.61
C HIS A 404 2.20 -11.22 -8.48
N SER A 405 2.94 -11.15 -7.38
CA SER A 405 2.55 -10.38 -6.20
C SER A 405 2.29 -8.90 -6.50
N ALA A 406 3.12 -8.29 -7.35
CA ALA A 406 2.96 -6.89 -7.75
C ALA A 406 1.63 -6.64 -8.47
N ASN A 407 1.24 -7.53 -9.39
CA ASN A 407 -0.03 -7.43 -10.12
C ASN A 407 -1.24 -7.61 -9.20
N ILE A 408 -1.16 -8.55 -8.24
CA ILE A 408 -2.21 -8.79 -7.24
C ILE A 408 -2.38 -7.57 -6.33
N VAL A 409 -1.28 -7.00 -5.85
CA VAL A 409 -1.30 -5.77 -5.04
C VAL A 409 -1.86 -4.59 -5.83
N ALA A 410 -1.50 -4.44 -7.12
CA ALA A 410 -2.03 -3.40 -7.98
C ALA A 410 -3.55 -3.56 -8.20
N ALA A 411 -4.02 -4.77 -8.47
CA ALA A 411 -5.44 -5.06 -8.60
C ALA A 411 -6.21 -4.79 -7.29
N ASN A 412 -5.63 -5.18 -6.15
CA ASN A 412 -6.19 -4.93 -4.84
C ASN A 412 -6.30 -3.41 -4.55
N ASN A 413 -5.25 -2.65 -4.81
CA ASN A 413 -5.24 -1.20 -4.63
C ASN A 413 -6.27 -0.51 -5.55
N PHE A 414 -6.39 -0.96 -6.79
CA PHE A 414 -7.42 -0.46 -7.71
C PHE A 414 -8.82 -0.64 -7.15
N VAL A 415 -9.17 -1.84 -6.68
CA VAL A 415 -10.50 -2.13 -6.09
C VAL A 415 -10.73 -1.29 -4.83
N GLN A 416 -9.73 -1.17 -3.95
CA GLN A 416 -9.80 -0.36 -2.73
C GLN A 416 -10.14 1.11 -3.04
N LEU A 417 -9.39 1.73 -3.96
CA LEU A 417 -9.55 3.13 -4.30
C LEU A 417 -10.84 3.38 -5.08
N LEU A 418 -11.21 2.47 -5.99
CA LEU A 418 -12.46 2.58 -6.74
C LEU A 418 -13.68 2.51 -5.81
N LEU A 419 -13.75 1.53 -4.92
CA LEU A 419 -14.84 1.43 -3.94
C LEU A 419 -14.87 2.63 -3.01
N THR A 420 -13.70 3.11 -2.57
CA THR A 420 -13.61 4.32 -1.73
C THR A 420 -14.18 5.54 -2.45
N SER A 421 -13.82 5.75 -3.72
CA SER A 421 -14.34 6.87 -4.51
C SER A 421 -15.87 6.83 -4.65
N ILE A 422 -16.43 5.66 -4.98
CA ILE A 422 -17.88 5.47 -5.12
C ILE A 422 -18.59 5.78 -3.79
N MET A 423 -18.08 5.26 -2.68
CA MET A 423 -18.70 5.47 -1.37
C MET A 423 -18.58 6.91 -0.89
N LEU A 424 -17.43 7.56 -1.07
CA LEU A 424 -17.26 8.97 -0.72
C LEU A 424 -18.26 9.87 -1.45
N THR A 425 -18.51 9.62 -2.73
CA THR A 425 -19.50 10.39 -3.52
C THR A 425 -20.90 10.29 -2.94
N SER A 426 -21.28 9.11 -2.45
CA SER A 426 -22.63 8.85 -1.93
C SER A 426 -22.78 9.12 -0.42
N THR A 427 -21.67 9.27 0.31
CA THR A 427 -21.68 9.37 1.78
C THR A 427 -22.60 10.49 2.31
N ALA A 428 -22.48 11.70 1.79
CA ALA A 428 -23.29 12.84 2.30
C ALA A 428 -24.79 12.57 2.09
N ILE A 429 -25.19 12.12 0.89
CA ILE A 429 -26.58 11.84 0.54
C ILE A 429 -27.16 10.74 1.43
N ILE A 430 -26.39 9.66 1.64
CA ILE A 430 -26.85 8.53 2.45
C ILE A 430 -26.95 8.94 3.92
N VAL A 431 -25.95 9.66 4.45
CA VAL A 431 -25.96 10.13 5.84
C VAL A 431 -27.12 11.09 6.10
N GLU A 432 -27.45 11.98 5.17
CA GLU A 432 -28.61 12.87 5.29
C GLU A 432 -29.94 12.07 5.33
N SER A 433 -30.01 10.95 4.62
CA SER A 433 -31.25 10.15 4.54
C SER A 433 -31.46 9.20 5.72
N ILE A 434 -30.41 8.50 6.19
CA ILE A 434 -30.54 7.46 7.23
C ILE A 434 -29.81 7.78 8.54
N GLY A 435 -29.03 8.87 8.59
CA GLY A 435 -28.23 9.30 9.75
C GLY A 435 -26.90 8.57 9.88
N ASN A 436 -26.00 9.14 10.69
CA ASN A 436 -24.65 8.65 10.91
C ASN A 436 -24.62 7.23 11.50
N GLY A 437 -25.44 6.97 12.52
CA GLY A 437 -25.45 5.70 13.24
C GLY A 437 -25.77 4.51 12.31
N LEU A 438 -26.84 4.60 11.54
CA LEU A 438 -27.23 3.55 10.60
C LEU A 438 -26.22 3.41 9.46
N TYR A 439 -25.73 4.52 8.93
CA TYR A 439 -24.72 4.49 7.85
C TYR A 439 -23.45 3.74 8.26
N PHE A 440 -22.83 4.09 9.38
CA PHE A 440 -21.63 3.40 9.84
C PHE A 440 -21.91 1.99 10.36
N THR A 441 -23.15 1.70 10.80
CA THR A 441 -23.57 0.32 11.12
C THR A 441 -23.66 -0.52 9.84
N THR A 442 -24.18 -0.01 8.72
CA THR A 442 -24.19 -0.76 7.45
C THR A 442 -22.78 -1.03 6.96
N MET A 443 -21.85 -0.09 7.09
CA MET A 443 -20.43 -0.31 6.80
C MET A 443 -19.81 -1.38 7.73
N ALA A 444 -20.16 -1.37 9.01
CA ALA A 444 -19.71 -2.38 9.97
C ALA A 444 -20.18 -3.78 9.59
N VAL A 445 -21.45 -3.92 9.19
CA VAL A 445 -22.00 -5.19 8.66
C VAL A 445 -21.24 -5.64 7.42
N GLY A 446 -20.96 -4.73 6.48
CA GLY A 446 -20.16 -5.02 5.30
C GLY A 446 -18.76 -5.56 5.65
N ASN A 447 -18.09 -4.97 6.66
CA ASN A 447 -16.78 -5.44 7.16
C ASN A 447 -16.87 -6.84 7.81
N ILE A 448 -17.94 -7.12 8.57
CA ILE A 448 -18.18 -8.44 9.16
C ILE A 448 -18.36 -9.49 8.04
N LEU A 449 -19.21 -9.21 7.05
CA LEU A 449 -19.42 -10.11 5.94
C LEU A 449 -18.15 -10.38 5.14
N ALA A 450 -17.34 -9.34 4.90
CA ALA A 450 -16.04 -9.46 4.24
C ALA A 450 -15.04 -10.31 5.04
N THR A 451 -15.14 -10.33 6.37
CA THR A 451 -14.28 -11.14 7.25
C THR A 451 -14.71 -12.60 7.32
N ILE A 452 -16.01 -12.90 7.25
CA ILE A 452 -16.56 -14.25 7.42
C ILE A 452 -15.99 -15.24 6.38
N VAL A 453 -15.94 -14.85 5.10
CA VAL A 453 -15.49 -15.76 4.03
C VAL A 453 -14.02 -16.16 4.19
N PRO A 454 -13.07 -15.25 4.34
CA PRO A 454 -11.68 -15.63 4.64
C PRO A 454 -11.54 -16.46 5.93
N ALA A 455 -12.29 -16.11 6.99
CA ALA A 455 -12.28 -16.84 8.25
C ALA A 455 -12.77 -18.29 8.09
N MET A 456 -13.82 -18.53 7.32
CA MET A 456 -14.30 -19.88 7.02
C MET A 456 -13.26 -20.69 6.23
N ILE A 457 -12.63 -20.07 5.22
CA ILE A 457 -11.59 -20.72 4.41
C ILE A 457 -10.42 -21.16 5.29
N ILE A 458 -9.91 -20.27 6.13
CA ILE A 458 -8.77 -20.56 7.01
C ILE A 458 -9.13 -21.58 8.07
N SER A 459 -10.29 -21.45 8.73
CA SER A 459 -10.75 -22.41 9.74
C SER A 459 -10.90 -23.82 9.17
N ARG A 460 -11.43 -23.94 7.94
CA ARG A 460 -11.54 -25.23 7.25
C ARG A 460 -10.16 -25.82 6.93
N LYS A 461 -9.21 -25.01 6.49
CA LYS A 461 -7.83 -25.48 6.24
C LYS A 461 -7.13 -25.91 7.49
N ILE A 462 -7.27 -25.16 8.59
CA ILE A 462 -6.70 -25.54 9.90
C ILE A 462 -7.24 -26.89 10.38
N ARG A 463 -8.56 -27.11 10.28
CA ARG A 463 -9.17 -28.41 10.65
C ARG A 463 -8.64 -29.56 9.81
N LEU A 464 -8.64 -29.41 8.49
CA LEU A 464 -8.13 -30.44 7.58
C LEU A 464 -6.66 -30.77 7.83
N SER A 465 -5.83 -29.77 8.13
CA SER A 465 -4.41 -29.97 8.43
C SER A 465 -4.19 -30.64 9.80
N SER A 466 -4.98 -30.29 10.83
CA SER A 466 -4.93 -30.96 12.14
C SER A 466 -5.36 -32.42 12.04
N ASP A 467 -6.43 -32.73 11.28
CA ASP A 467 -6.91 -34.11 11.07
C ASP A 467 -5.86 -34.97 10.32
N ILE A 468 -5.08 -34.37 9.41
CA ILE A 468 -3.98 -35.05 8.71
C ILE A 468 -2.80 -35.31 9.67
N CYS A 469 -2.43 -34.32 10.48
CA CYS A 469 -1.36 -34.47 11.47
C CYS A 469 -1.69 -35.52 12.54
N GLU A 470 -2.96 -35.64 12.94
CA GLU A 470 -3.42 -36.61 13.93
C GLU A 470 -3.47 -38.06 13.37
N LYS A 471 -3.67 -38.19 12.05
CA LYS A 471 -3.71 -39.48 11.35
C LYS A 471 -2.34 -39.97 10.86
N MET A 472 -1.29 -39.16 10.90
CA MET A 472 0.08 -39.60 10.62
C MET A 472 0.63 -40.30 11.86
N PRO A 473 0.91 -41.64 11.80
CA PRO A 473 1.57 -42.31 12.93
C PRO A 473 2.95 -41.69 13.11
N SER A 474 3.36 -41.59 14.37
CA SER A 474 4.67 -41.08 14.83
C SER A 474 5.83 -41.90 14.22
N GLN A 475 6.13 -41.70 12.96
CA GLN A 475 7.33 -42.23 12.33
C GLN A 475 8.37 -41.12 12.23
N SER A 476 9.39 -41.31 13.07
CA SER A 476 10.72 -40.68 13.02
C SER A 476 10.77 -39.16 13.07
N THR A 477 10.93 -38.66 14.28
CA THR A 477 11.68 -37.41 14.49
C THR A 477 13.06 -37.58 13.83
N PRO A 478 13.44 -36.82 12.82
CA PRO A 478 14.85 -36.70 12.47
C PRO A 478 15.48 -35.94 13.63
N LEU A 479 16.42 -36.60 14.29
CA LEU A 479 17.37 -35.99 15.20
C LEU A 479 17.99 -34.78 14.52
N ILE A 480 17.45 -33.59 14.80
CA ILE A 480 18.18 -32.35 14.60
C ILE A 480 19.32 -32.42 15.62
N SER A 481 20.50 -32.77 15.14
CA SER A 481 21.75 -32.66 15.87
C SER A 481 21.84 -31.26 16.47
N THR A 482 21.92 -31.24 17.80
CA THR A 482 22.30 -30.07 18.59
C THR A 482 23.71 -29.63 18.19
N ASP A 483 23.78 -28.70 17.24
CA ASP A 483 24.95 -27.85 17.02
C ASP A 483 24.48 -26.38 16.95
N ALA A 484 23.90 -25.94 18.07
CA ALA A 484 23.65 -24.54 18.38
C ALA A 484 24.65 -24.06 19.43
N ARG A 485 25.96 -24.17 19.12
CA ARG A 485 27.02 -23.48 19.87
C ARG A 485 28.09 -23.04 18.88
N GLN A 486 27.86 -21.93 18.23
CA GLN A 486 28.94 -21.11 17.64
C GLN A 486 28.36 -19.85 16.99
N TYR A 487 27.84 -18.91 17.79
CA TYR A 487 27.70 -17.49 17.46
C TYR A 487 27.51 -16.71 18.77
N ASP A 488 28.53 -16.79 19.65
CA ASP A 488 28.82 -15.80 20.68
C ASP A 488 30.34 -15.59 20.64
N GLU A 489 30.76 -14.63 19.82
CA GLU A 489 31.95 -13.78 19.97
C GLU A 489 31.84 -12.61 18.95
#